data_483885e5506b186128f330b0c86f2093
#
_entry.id   483885e5506b186128f330b0c86f2093
#
_cell.length_a   1.000
_cell.length_b   1.000
_cell.length_c   1.000
_cell.angle_alpha   90.00
_cell.angle_beta   90.00
_cell.angle_gamma   90.00
#
_symmetry.space_group_name_H-M   'P 1'
#
loop_
_entity.id
_entity.type
_entity.pdbx_description
1 polymer ?
#
loop_
_entity_poly.entity_id
_entity_poly.type
_entity_poly.pdbx_seq_one_letter_code
_entity_poly.pdbx_strand_id
1 'polypeptide(L)'
;MGSRGEIFSARVASGPRTYFFNVKENRTGDVFLNLVESKKSSETDFERHSIVVFREDLVKFLDGLNQAVEYLRKPKAGPPPRP
;
A
#
# COMPACT_ATOMS: atom_id res chain seq x y z
N MET A 1 -14.25 -10.07 -20.17
CA MET A 1 -14.11 -9.31 -20.37
C MET A 1 -13.15 -8.85 -19.90
N GLY A 2 -12.38 -8.99 -20.02
CA GLY A 2 -11.32 -8.56 -19.55
C GLY A 2 -11.38 -7.24 -19.24
N SER A 3 -11.96 -6.96 -18.32
CA SER A 3 -11.98 -5.64 -18.00
C SER A 3 -10.65 -5.22 -17.62
N ARG A 4 -10.26 -4.10 -18.04
CA ARG A 4 -9.11 -3.47 -17.55
C ARG A 4 -9.47 -2.98 -16.22
N GLY A 5 -8.59 -2.53 -15.45
CA GLY A 5 -8.85 -2.08 -14.11
C GLY A 5 -8.36 -3.11 -13.14
N GLU A 6 -9.14 -3.42 -12.11
CA GLU A 6 -8.65 -4.27 -11.05
C GLU A 6 -8.57 -5.73 -11.45
N ILE A 7 -7.40 -6.32 -11.32
CA ILE A 7 -7.22 -7.72 -11.63
C ILE A 7 -6.89 -8.53 -10.38
N PHE A 8 -6.61 -7.87 -9.26
CA PHE A 8 -6.39 -8.55 -8.00
C PHE A 8 -6.58 -7.55 -6.88
N SER A 9 -7.09 -7.98 -5.77
CA SER A 9 -7.24 -7.10 -4.62
C SER A 9 -7.10 -7.89 -3.34
N ALA A 10 -6.36 -7.34 -2.41
CA ALA A 10 -6.26 -7.89 -1.07
C ALA A 10 -6.61 -6.79 -0.10
N ARG A 11 -7.24 -7.14 0.99
CA ARG A 11 -7.69 -6.16 1.94
C ARG A 11 -7.23 -6.56 3.32
N VAL A 12 -6.69 -5.60 4.06
CA VAL A 12 -6.22 -5.84 5.42
C VAL A 12 -6.86 -4.78 6.31
N ALA A 13 -7.63 -5.21 7.29
CA ALA A 13 -8.27 -4.29 8.20
C ALA A 13 -7.53 -4.30 9.52
N SER A 14 -7.31 -3.12 10.07
CA SER A 14 -6.60 -3.00 11.33
C SER A 14 -7.17 -1.81 12.09
N GLY A 15 -8.08 -2.08 13.02
CA GLY A 15 -8.73 -1.02 13.77
C GLY A 15 -9.49 -0.09 12.85
N PRO A 16 -9.28 1.21 12.98
CA PRO A 16 -10.01 2.16 12.13
C PRO A 16 -9.44 2.27 10.72
N ARG A 17 -8.34 1.59 10.44
CA ARG A 17 -7.73 1.67 9.11
C ARG A 17 -7.93 0.40 8.33
N THR A 18 -8.10 0.55 7.05
CA THR A 18 -8.16 -0.58 6.12
C THR A 18 -7.21 -0.30 4.99
N TYR A 19 -6.42 -1.29 4.63
CA TYR A 19 -5.47 -1.16 3.55
C TYR A 19 -5.90 -2.05 2.40
N PHE A 20 -5.90 -1.49 1.21
CA PHE A 20 -6.25 -2.24 0.01
C PHE A 20 -5.03 -2.33 -0.88
N PHE A 21 -4.69 -3.54 -1.26
CA PHE A 21 -3.56 -3.77 -2.15
C PHE A 21 -4.16 -4.20 -3.47
N ASN A 22 -4.37 -3.25 -4.35
CA ASN A 22 -5.04 -3.51 -5.61
C ASN A 22 -4.04 -3.59 -6.74
N VAL A 23 -4.16 -4.60 -7.57
CA VAL A 23 -3.36 -4.68 -8.77
C VAL A 23 -4.28 -4.34 -9.92
N LYS A 24 -3.89 -3.37 -10.72
CA LYS A 24 -4.71 -2.87 -11.79
C LYS A 24 -3.95 -2.85 -13.10
N GLU A 25 -4.69 -2.83 -14.18
CA GLU A 25 -4.13 -2.76 -15.51
C GLU A 25 -4.78 -1.60 -16.22
N ASN A 26 -3.96 -0.75 -16.86
CA ASN A 26 -4.54 0.38 -17.59
C ASN A 26 -4.78 -0.02 -19.04
N ARG A 27 -5.27 0.94 -19.84
CA ARG A 27 -5.63 0.64 -21.20
C ARG A 27 -4.48 0.19 -22.06
N THR A 28 -3.29 0.61 -21.76
CA THR A 28 -2.14 0.23 -22.55
C THR A 28 -1.55 -1.08 -22.10
N GLY A 29 -2.14 -1.72 -21.10
CA GLY A 29 -1.64 -3.00 -20.64
C GLY A 29 -0.63 -2.92 -19.52
N ASP A 30 -0.36 -1.71 -19.03
CA ASP A 30 0.59 -1.58 -17.93
C ASP A 30 -0.08 -2.01 -16.63
N VAL A 31 0.64 -2.76 -15.85
CA VAL A 31 0.13 -3.29 -14.59
C VAL A 31 0.82 -2.54 -13.46
N PHE A 32 0.06 -2.16 -12.47
CA PHE A 32 0.60 -1.38 -11.37
C PHE A 32 -0.11 -1.73 -10.07
N LEU A 33 0.54 -1.41 -8.97
CA LEU A 33 -0.03 -1.57 -7.65
C LEU A 33 -0.67 -0.25 -7.25
N ASN A 34 -1.90 -0.33 -6.78
CA ASN A 34 -2.57 0.84 -6.24
C ASN A 34 -2.81 0.52 -4.76
N LEU A 35 -2.05 1.14 -3.89
CA LEU A 35 -2.14 0.89 -2.47
C LEU A 35 -2.99 1.99 -1.85
N VAL A 36 -4.06 1.61 -1.17
CA VAL A 36 -4.99 2.57 -0.61
C VAL A 36 -5.09 2.38 0.89
N GLU A 37 -5.03 3.48 1.62
CA GLU A 37 -5.31 3.45 3.04
C GLU A 37 -6.62 4.19 3.24
N SER A 38 -7.56 3.56 3.93
CA SER A 38 -8.84 4.18 4.26
C SER A 38 -8.92 4.21 5.77
N LYS A 39 -9.04 5.40 6.34
CA LYS A 39 -9.12 5.54 7.78
C LYS A 39 -10.44 6.17 8.14
N LYS A 40 -11.14 5.56 9.08
CA LYS A 40 -12.42 6.11 9.53
C LYS A 40 -12.11 7.30 10.43
N SER A 41 -12.59 8.47 10.05
CA SER A 41 -12.33 9.68 10.81
C SER A 41 -13.52 10.06 11.67
N SER A 42 -14.71 9.58 11.36
CA SER A 42 -15.87 9.80 12.17
C SER A 42 -16.87 8.72 11.81
N GLU A 43 -18.05 8.76 12.36
CA GLU A 43 -19.02 7.72 12.06
C GLU A 43 -19.41 7.66 10.60
N THR A 44 -19.35 8.79 9.92
CA THR A 44 -19.78 8.84 8.55
C THR A 44 -18.67 9.19 7.58
N ASP A 45 -17.51 9.58 8.08
CA ASP A 45 -16.45 10.05 7.20
C ASP A 45 -15.25 9.15 7.20
N PHE A 46 -14.61 9.06 6.05
CA PHE A 46 -13.38 8.32 5.90
C PHE A 46 -12.36 9.18 5.19
N GLU A 47 -11.12 9.06 5.59
CA GLU A 47 -10.03 9.70 4.88
C GLU A 47 -9.33 8.63 4.07
N ARG A 48 -9.04 8.92 2.83
CA ARG A 48 -8.39 7.98 1.96
C ARG A 48 -7.13 8.56 1.38
N HIS A 49 -6.11 7.75 1.33
CA HIS A 49 -4.85 8.12 0.71
C HIS A 49 -4.41 6.97 -0.14
N SER A 50 -3.90 7.25 -1.30
CA SER A 50 -3.48 6.17 -2.18
C SER A 50 -2.19 6.55 -2.88
N ILE A 51 -1.45 5.53 -3.25
CA ILE A 51 -0.27 5.71 -4.07
C ILE A 51 -0.31 4.68 -5.17
N VAL A 52 0.41 4.97 -6.24
CA VAL A 52 0.51 4.07 -7.36
C VAL A 52 1.98 3.74 -7.54
N VAL A 53 2.29 2.45 -7.61
CA VAL A 53 3.65 2.00 -7.84
C VAL A 53 3.62 1.14 -9.08
N PHE A 54 4.33 1.58 -10.13
CA PHE A 54 4.32 0.83 -11.36
C PHE A 54 5.22 -0.38 -11.26
N ARG A 55 4.95 -1.35 -12.12
CA ARG A 55 5.63 -2.63 -12.06
C ARG A 55 7.16 -2.49 -12.04
N GLU A 56 7.69 -1.60 -12.85
CA GLU A 56 9.13 -1.46 -12.92
C GLU A 56 9.75 -0.90 -11.65
N ASP A 57 8.94 -0.30 -10.78
CA ASP A 57 9.45 0.24 -9.53
C ASP A 57 9.16 -0.66 -8.34
N LEU A 58 8.42 -1.72 -8.55
CA LEU A 58 7.98 -2.55 -7.42
C LEU A 58 9.12 -3.18 -6.64
N VAL A 59 10.17 -3.60 -7.31
CA VAL A 59 11.29 -4.22 -6.61
C VAL A 59 11.95 -3.22 -5.68
N LYS A 60 12.15 -2.01 -6.15
CA LYS A 60 12.76 -0.97 -5.33
C LYS A 60 11.83 -0.57 -4.19
N PHE A 61 10.56 -0.46 -4.49
CA PHE A 61 9.57 -0.11 -3.49
C PHE A 61 9.54 -1.17 -2.39
N LEU A 62 9.52 -2.43 -2.78
CA LEU A 62 9.49 -3.52 -1.83
C LEU A 62 10.76 -3.58 -1.01
N ASP A 63 11.90 -3.29 -1.63
CA ASP A 63 13.15 -3.27 -0.92
C ASP A 63 13.13 -2.22 0.19
N GLY A 64 12.63 -1.03 -0.14
CA GLY A 64 12.52 0.02 0.86
C GLY A 64 11.57 -0.38 1.99
N LEU A 65 10.45 -0.99 1.63
CA LEU A 65 9.51 -1.43 2.63
C LEU A 65 10.13 -2.50 3.53
N ASN A 66 10.87 -3.43 2.93
CA ASN A 66 11.51 -4.48 3.71
C ASN A 66 12.55 -3.92 4.67
N GLN A 67 13.27 -2.90 4.26
CA GLN A 67 14.24 -2.27 5.15
C GLN A 67 13.53 -1.66 6.36
N ALA A 68 12.41 -1.00 6.12
CA ALA A 68 11.66 -0.40 7.21
C ALA A 68 11.09 -1.47 8.14
N VAL A 69 10.58 -2.56 7.57
CA VAL A 69 10.02 -3.64 8.36
C VAL A 69 11.11 -4.30 9.20
N GLU A 70 12.30 -4.50 8.60
CA GLU A 70 13.39 -5.10 9.33
C GLU A 70 13.79 -4.23 10.52
N TYR A 71 13.81 -2.93 10.31
CA TYR A 71 14.16 -2.04 11.39
C TYR A 71 13.11 -2.10 12.50
N LEU A 72 11.84 -2.13 12.13
CA LEU A 72 10.77 -2.19 13.11
C LEU A 72 10.74 -3.48 13.89
N ARG A 73 11.23 -4.55 13.30
CA ARG A 73 11.19 -5.85 13.96
C ARG A 73 12.41 -6.10 14.83
N LYS A 74 13.42 -5.26 14.78
CA LYS A 74 14.57 -5.44 15.60
C LYS A 74 14.26 -5.16 17.06
N PRO A 75 14.96 -5.80 17.98
CA PRO A 75 14.79 -5.47 19.37
C PRO A 75 15.09 -4.02 19.58
N LYS A 76 14.43 -3.41 20.57
CA LYS A 76 14.58 -2.05 20.78
C LYS A 76 15.97 -1.63 21.06
N ALA A 77 16.47 -0.76 20.35
CA ALA A 77 17.83 -0.26 20.50
C ALA A 77 17.85 1.25 20.65
N GLY A 78 16.77 1.80 21.05
CA GLY A 78 16.70 3.24 21.15
C GLY A 78 15.81 3.79 20.06
N PRO A 79 15.36 5.01 20.20
CA PRO A 79 14.47 5.57 19.19
C PRO A 79 15.22 5.84 17.90
N PRO A 80 14.55 5.72 16.78
CA PRO A 80 15.21 6.01 15.53
C PRO A 80 15.45 7.49 15.39
N PRO A 81 16.44 7.90 14.62
CA PRO A 81 16.66 9.30 14.38
C PRO A 81 15.49 9.91 13.64
N ARG A 82 15.20 11.14 13.94
CA ARG A 82 14.11 11.79 13.26
C ARG A 82 14.60 12.34 11.95
N PRO A 83 13.76 12.31 10.96
CA PRO A 83 14.17 12.85 9.66
C PRO A 83 14.32 14.37 9.72
#